data_3d09ea49d9c20f4eb8d34f18e2747d8f
#
_entry.id   3d09ea49d9c20f4eb8d34f18e2747d8f
#
_cell.length_a   1.000
_cell.length_b   1.000
_cell.length_c   1.000
_cell.angle_alpha   90.00
_cell.angle_beta   90.00
_cell.angle_gamma   90.00
#
_symmetry.space_group_name_H-M   'P 1'
#
loop_
_entity.id
_entity.type
_entity.pdbx_description
1 polymer ?
#
loop_
_entity_poly.entity_id
_entity_poly.type
_entity_poly.pdbx_seq_one_letter_code
_entity_poly.pdbx_strand_id
1 'polypeptide(L)'
;MTNQPTEIAIVGGGMVGGALALGLAQHGFSVTVIEHAEPAPFVADSQPDVRISAISAASVSLLKGLGVWDAVQAMRCHPYRRLETWEWETAHVMFDAAELKLPLLGYMVENTVLQQALWQALEAHPKVTLRVPGSLIALHRHDDLQELELKGGEVIRAKLVIGADGANSQVRQMAGIGVHAWQYAQSCMLISVQCENDPGDSTWQQFTPDGPRAFLPLFDNWASLVWYDSPVRIRQLQNMNMAQLQAEIAKHFPSRLGYVTPLAAGAFPLTRRHALQYVQPELALVGDAAHTIHPLAGQGVNLGYRDVDALIDVLVNARSYGEAWASYPVLKRYQMRRMADNFIMQSGMDLFYAGFSNNLPPLRFVRNLGLMAAERAGVLKRQALKYALGL
;
A
#
# COMPACT_ATOMS: atom_id res chain seq x y z
N MET A 1 31.21 14.01 -16.65
CA MET A 1 29.89 13.71 -16.05
C MET A 1 29.24 15.05 -15.77
N THR A 2 28.11 15.32 -16.38
CA THR A 2 27.42 16.61 -16.32
C THR A 2 26.96 16.90 -14.88
N ASN A 3 27.57 17.91 -14.29
CA ASN A 3 27.37 18.34 -12.89
C ASN A 3 26.06 19.17 -12.74
N GLN A 4 25.08 18.97 -13.61
CA GLN A 4 23.80 19.68 -13.52
C GLN A 4 22.87 18.99 -12.53
N PRO A 5 22.29 19.73 -11.58
CA PRO A 5 21.34 19.18 -10.63
C PRO A 5 20.10 18.62 -11.34
N THR A 6 19.61 17.47 -10.93
CA THR A 6 18.30 16.99 -11.33
C THR A 6 17.20 17.87 -10.71
N GLU A 7 16.04 17.99 -11.35
CA GLU A 7 14.95 18.73 -10.73
C GLU A 7 14.44 17.95 -9.49
N ILE A 8 14.23 16.64 -9.61
CA ILE A 8 13.68 15.82 -8.53
C ILE A 8 14.51 14.55 -8.37
N ALA A 9 14.91 14.24 -7.15
CA ALA A 9 15.46 12.95 -6.76
C ALA A 9 14.45 12.20 -5.89
N ILE A 10 14.11 10.97 -6.26
CA ILE A 10 13.21 10.08 -5.50
C ILE A 10 14.02 8.92 -4.95
N VAL A 11 14.05 8.78 -3.65
CA VAL A 11 14.67 7.63 -2.97
C VAL A 11 13.60 6.59 -2.71
N GLY A 12 13.75 5.43 -3.35
CA GLY A 12 12.79 4.33 -3.38
C GLY A 12 12.04 4.22 -4.71
N GLY A 13 12.34 3.20 -5.49
CA GLY A 13 11.70 2.85 -6.77
C GLY A 13 10.60 1.80 -6.64
N GLY A 14 9.99 1.67 -5.46
CA GLY A 14 8.85 0.79 -5.22
C GLY A 14 7.58 1.28 -5.92
N MET A 15 6.44 0.64 -5.62
CA MET A 15 5.14 0.95 -6.25
C MET A 15 4.76 2.44 -6.17
N VAL A 16 4.95 3.07 -5.01
CA VAL A 16 4.59 4.49 -4.79
C VAL A 16 5.61 5.43 -5.43
N GLY A 17 6.91 5.19 -5.18
CA GLY A 17 7.98 6.02 -5.76
C GLY A 17 8.06 5.92 -7.27
N GLY A 18 7.87 4.73 -7.83
CA GLY A 18 7.82 4.50 -9.29
C GLY A 18 6.64 5.23 -9.95
N ALA A 19 5.45 5.15 -9.37
CA ALA A 19 4.28 5.86 -9.89
C ALA A 19 4.47 7.39 -9.82
N LEU A 20 5.04 7.91 -8.73
CA LEU A 20 5.33 9.33 -8.59
C LEU A 20 6.37 9.80 -9.59
N ALA A 21 7.47 9.04 -9.76
CA ALA A 21 8.53 9.35 -10.71
C ALA A 21 7.99 9.44 -12.15
N LEU A 22 7.19 8.46 -12.56
CA LEU A 22 6.59 8.42 -13.87
C LEU A 22 5.63 9.60 -14.10
N GLY A 23 4.73 9.86 -13.13
CA GLY A 23 3.77 10.96 -13.23
C GLY A 23 4.46 12.32 -13.32
N LEU A 24 5.47 12.58 -12.52
CA LEU A 24 6.24 13.84 -12.60
C LEU A 24 7.02 13.97 -13.92
N ALA A 25 7.61 12.88 -14.39
CA ALA A 25 8.32 12.85 -15.67
C ALA A 25 7.40 13.12 -16.85
N GLN A 26 6.18 12.57 -16.86
CA GLN A 26 5.15 12.84 -17.87
C GLN A 26 4.72 14.33 -17.89
N HIS A 27 4.81 15.03 -16.74
CA HIS A 27 4.59 16.48 -16.65
C HIS A 27 5.86 17.30 -16.88
N GLY A 28 6.92 16.69 -17.40
CA GLY A 28 8.09 17.38 -17.92
C GLY A 28 9.21 17.61 -16.90
N PHE A 29 9.10 17.12 -15.65
CA PHE A 29 10.20 17.16 -14.70
C PHE A 29 11.30 16.16 -15.07
N SER A 30 12.56 16.52 -14.83
CA SER A 30 13.67 15.57 -14.85
C SER A 30 13.72 14.86 -13.49
N VAL A 31 13.63 13.53 -13.49
CA VAL A 31 13.54 12.72 -12.27
C VAL A 31 14.67 11.71 -12.20
N THR A 32 15.37 11.67 -11.09
CA THR A 32 16.33 10.61 -10.77
C THR A 32 15.74 9.72 -9.68
N VAL A 33 15.57 8.44 -9.97
CA VAL A 33 15.11 7.42 -9.01
C VAL A 33 16.32 6.66 -8.48
N ILE A 34 16.45 6.58 -7.18
CA ILE A 34 17.53 5.87 -6.48
C ILE A 34 16.90 4.64 -5.82
N GLU A 35 17.33 3.45 -6.22
CA GLU A 35 16.81 2.18 -5.71
C GLU A 35 17.94 1.19 -5.48
N HIS A 36 17.83 0.37 -4.43
CA HIS A 36 18.90 -0.53 -4.04
C HIS A 36 18.98 -1.80 -4.91
N ALA A 37 17.87 -2.22 -5.50
CA ALA A 37 17.78 -3.39 -6.37
C ALA A 37 16.66 -3.25 -7.41
N GLU A 38 16.89 -3.81 -8.58
CA GLU A 38 15.85 -3.93 -9.60
C GLU A 38 14.76 -4.90 -9.15
N PRO A 39 13.50 -4.70 -9.58
CA PRO A 39 12.45 -5.68 -9.33
C PRO A 39 12.76 -6.99 -10.04
N ALA A 40 12.40 -8.10 -9.40
CA ALA A 40 12.53 -9.40 -10.05
C ALA A 40 11.68 -9.47 -11.32
N PRO A 41 12.18 -10.07 -12.41
CA PRO A 41 11.42 -10.22 -13.64
C PRO A 41 10.14 -11.04 -13.40
N PHE A 42 9.06 -10.67 -14.08
CA PHE A 42 7.82 -11.44 -14.04
C PHE A 42 7.98 -12.76 -14.81
N VAL A 43 7.52 -13.85 -14.19
CA VAL A 43 7.47 -15.18 -14.80
C VAL A 43 6.03 -15.66 -14.80
N ALA A 44 5.44 -15.84 -15.98
CA ALA A 44 4.00 -16.12 -16.15
C ALA A 44 3.54 -17.38 -15.39
N ASP A 45 4.32 -18.47 -15.47
CA ASP A 45 3.98 -19.75 -14.85
C ASP A 45 4.45 -19.87 -13.40
N SER A 46 4.94 -18.78 -12.80
CA SER A 46 5.37 -18.80 -11.39
C SER A 46 4.18 -18.84 -10.44
N GLN A 47 4.41 -19.39 -9.25
CA GLN A 47 3.48 -19.20 -8.13
C GLN A 47 3.32 -17.72 -7.81
N PRO A 48 2.14 -17.28 -7.32
CA PRO A 48 1.94 -15.88 -6.94
C PRO A 48 2.87 -15.47 -5.81
N ASP A 49 3.33 -14.22 -5.87
CA ASP A 49 4.02 -13.58 -4.74
C ASP A 49 3.17 -13.65 -3.48
N VAL A 50 3.82 -13.77 -2.35
CA VAL A 50 3.13 -13.76 -1.04
C VAL A 50 2.52 -12.38 -0.76
N ARG A 51 3.13 -11.30 -1.30
CA ARG A 51 2.65 -9.94 -1.11
C ARG A 51 1.66 -9.52 -2.18
N ILE A 52 0.40 -9.49 -1.79
CA ILE A 52 -0.72 -9.06 -2.63
C ILE A 52 -1.27 -7.73 -2.11
N SER A 53 -1.61 -6.84 -3.02
CA SER A 53 -2.32 -5.61 -2.74
C SER A 53 -3.70 -5.61 -3.39
N ALA A 54 -4.70 -5.15 -2.64
CA ALA A 54 -6.02 -4.84 -3.17
C ALA A 54 -6.01 -3.42 -3.75
N ILE A 55 -5.88 -3.30 -5.06
CA ILE A 55 -5.80 -2.03 -5.76
C ILE A 55 -7.20 -1.49 -6.00
N SER A 56 -7.54 -0.37 -5.37
CA SER A 56 -8.87 0.25 -5.47
C SER A 56 -9.14 0.85 -6.85
N ALA A 57 -10.42 1.08 -7.16
CA ALA A 57 -10.82 1.68 -8.43
C ALA A 57 -10.14 3.04 -8.71
N ALA A 58 -9.95 3.89 -7.69
CA ALA A 58 -9.23 5.14 -7.83
C ALA A 58 -7.75 4.93 -8.15
N SER A 59 -7.09 3.98 -7.49
CA SER A 59 -5.69 3.63 -7.75
C SER A 59 -5.51 3.05 -9.15
N VAL A 60 -6.45 2.23 -9.63
CA VAL A 60 -6.48 1.75 -11.02
C VAL A 60 -6.59 2.92 -12.00
N SER A 61 -7.43 3.92 -11.70
CA SER A 61 -7.57 5.11 -12.55
C SER A 61 -6.27 5.90 -12.64
N LEU A 62 -5.55 6.07 -11.52
CA LEU A 62 -4.22 6.68 -11.51
C LEU A 62 -3.24 5.89 -12.40
N LEU A 63 -3.15 4.57 -12.21
CA LEU A 63 -2.24 3.70 -12.99
C LEU A 63 -2.58 3.68 -14.48
N LYS A 64 -3.86 3.79 -14.84
CA LYS A 64 -4.31 3.99 -16.23
C LYS A 64 -3.84 5.35 -16.78
N GLY A 65 -4.01 6.41 -15.99
CA GLY A 65 -3.52 7.75 -16.35
C GLY A 65 -2.01 7.79 -16.57
N LEU A 66 -1.26 6.99 -15.83
CA LEU A 66 0.19 6.82 -16.00
C LEU A 66 0.56 5.89 -17.19
N GLY A 67 -0.41 5.22 -17.82
CA GLY A 67 -0.17 4.31 -18.95
C GLY A 67 0.45 2.97 -18.59
N VAL A 68 0.40 2.55 -17.31
CA VAL A 68 1.01 1.28 -16.85
C VAL A 68 0.00 0.16 -16.63
N TRP A 69 -1.30 0.47 -16.59
CA TRP A 69 -2.32 -0.51 -16.23
C TRP A 69 -2.45 -1.66 -17.22
N ASP A 70 -2.29 -1.40 -18.51
CA ASP A 70 -2.36 -2.43 -19.54
C ASP A 70 -1.23 -3.46 -19.38
N ALA A 71 -0.03 -3.02 -18.99
CA ALA A 71 1.08 -3.91 -18.67
C ALA A 71 0.78 -4.78 -17.42
N VAL A 72 0.13 -4.21 -16.39
CA VAL A 72 -0.33 -4.98 -15.22
C VAL A 72 -1.32 -6.06 -15.64
N GLN A 73 -2.30 -5.71 -16.48
CA GLN A 73 -3.30 -6.68 -16.97
C GLN A 73 -2.70 -7.76 -17.87
N ALA A 74 -1.72 -7.39 -18.69
CA ALA A 74 -1.02 -8.34 -19.57
C ALA A 74 -0.16 -9.34 -18.77
N MET A 75 0.34 -8.95 -17.61
CA MET A 75 1.02 -9.86 -16.70
C MET A 75 -0.01 -10.68 -15.91
N ARG A 76 -0.52 -10.13 -14.81
CA ARG A 76 -1.42 -10.89 -13.93
C ARG A 76 -2.17 -9.97 -12.95
N CYS A 77 -3.49 -10.02 -12.91
CA CYS A 77 -4.32 -9.41 -11.88
C CYS A 77 -5.67 -10.11 -11.81
N HIS A 78 -6.37 -10.01 -10.68
CA HIS A 78 -7.67 -10.63 -10.50
C HIS A 78 -8.71 -9.59 -10.04
N PRO A 79 -9.84 -9.39 -10.77
CA PRO A 79 -10.85 -8.43 -10.37
C PRO A 79 -11.65 -8.92 -9.16
N TYR A 80 -12.03 -7.99 -8.26
CA TYR A 80 -13.00 -8.30 -7.23
C TYR A 80 -14.16 -7.30 -7.22
N ARG A 81 -15.38 -7.82 -7.03
CA ARG A 81 -16.63 -7.07 -7.05
C ARG A 81 -17.25 -6.91 -5.69
N ARG A 82 -16.93 -7.81 -4.76
CA ARG A 82 -17.54 -7.85 -3.42
C ARG A 82 -16.47 -7.86 -2.35
N LEU A 83 -16.75 -7.12 -1.28
CA LEU A 83 -16.00 -7.15 -0.03
C LEU A 83 -16.96 -7.50 1.08
N GLU A 84 -16.69 -8.58 1.77
CA GLU A 84 -17.54 -9.09 2.84
C GLU A 84 -16.78 -9.03 4.17
N THR A 85 -17.47 -8.64 5.24
CA THR A 85 -16.88 -8.64 6.57
C THR A 85 -17.91 -9.02 7.64
N TRP A 86 -17.52 -9.84 8.59
CA TRP A 86 -18.38 -10.30 9.69
C TRP A 86 -17.57 -10.72 10.91
N GLU A 87 -18.25 -10.83 12.04
CA GLU A 87 -17.77 -11.55 13.24
C GLU A 87 -18.69 -12.75 13.54
N TRP A 88 -19.99 -12.49 13.70
CA TRP A 88 -21.00 -13.54 13.71
C TRP A 88 -21.59 -13.70 12.32
N GLU A 89 -21.94 -14.90 11.94
CA GLU A 89 -22.56 -15.14 10.64
C GLU A 89 -23.84 -14.31 10.40
N THR A 90 -24.56 -13.98 11.48
CA THR A 90 -25.73 -13.11 11.47
C THR A 90 -25.40 -11.61 11.40
N ALA A 91 -24.16 -11.21 11.66
CA ALA A 91 -23.70 -9.81 11.68
C ALA A 91 -22.72 -9.58 10.52
N HIS A 92 -23.23 -9.68 9.31
CA HIS A 92 -22.50 -9.66 8.04
C HIS A 92 -22.72 -8.33 7.33
N VAL A 93 -21.65 -7.74 6.83
CA VAL A 93 -21.66 -6.54 5.98
C VAL A 93 -21.06 -6.92 4.64
N MET A 94 -21.79 -6.68 3.56
CA MET A 94 -21.33 -6.91 2.20
C MET A 94 -21.34 -5.59 1.43
N PHE A 95 -20.20 -5.24 0.85
CA PHE A 95 -20.06 -4.13 -0.07
C PHE A 95 -19.98 -4.69 -1.49
N ASP A 96 -20.89 -4.26 -2.35
CA ASP A 96 -20.96 -4.68 -3.75
C ASP A 96 -20.71 -3.49 -4.68
N ALA A 97 -19.91 -3.70 -5.72
CA ALA A 97 -19.63 -2.69 -6.74
C ALA A 97 -20.91 -2.13 -7.38
N ALA A 98 -21.94 -2.98 -7.54
CA ALA A 98 -23.23 -2.59 -8.09
C ALA A 98 -23.94 -1.51 -7.27
N GLU A 99 -23.73 -1.44 -5.93
CA GLU A 99 -24.28 -0.39 -5.07
C GLU A 99 -23.76 1.01 -5.46
N LEU A 100 -22.57 1.09 -6.05
CA LEU A 100 -21.95 2.30 -6.56
C LEU A 100 -22.07 2.46 -8.08
N LYS A 101 -22.76 1.55 -8.78
CA LYS A 101 -22.81 1.47 -10.24
C LYS A 101 -21.42 1.34 -10.88
N LEU A 102 -20.51 0.66 -10.20
CA LEU A 102 -19.17 0.35 -10.69
C LEU A 102 -19.14 -1.09 -11.25
N PRO A 103 -18.30 -1.37 -12.25
CA PRO A 103 -18.12 -2.73 -12.75
C PRO A 103 -17.41 -3.64 -11.73
N LEU A 104 -16.58 -3.06 -10.86
CA LEU A 104 -15.82 -3.75 -9.84
C LEU A 104 -15.32 -2.76 -8.75
N LEU A 105 -14.91 -3.27 -7.59
CA LEU A 105 -14.33 -2.48 -6.50
C LEU A 105 -12.83 -2.25 -6.72
N GLY A 106 -12.15 -3.16 -7.40
CA GLY A 106 -10.72 -3.10 -7.66
C GLY A 106 -10.15 -4.42 -8.16
N TYR A 107 -8.84 -4.56 -8.02
CA TYR A 107 -8.11 -5.76 -8.42
C TYR A 107 -7.15 -6.22 -7.32
N MET A 108 -7.03 -7.52 -7.15
CA MET A 108 -5.94 -8.14 -6.41
C MET A 108 -4.74 -8.24 -7.35
N VAL A 109 -3.61 -7.66 -6.94
CA VAL A 109 -2.40 -7.62 -7.75
C VAL A 109 -1.18 -7.93 -6.89
N GLU A 110 -0.27 -8.72 -7.40
CA GLU A 110 1.03 -8.95 -6.79
C GLU A 110 1.86 -7.66 -6.77
N ASN A 111 2.53 -7.39 -5.66
CA ASN A 111 3.36 -6.19 -5.56
C ASN A 111 4.49 -6.17 -6.59
N THR A 112 5.06 -7.34 -6.90
CA THR A 112 6.09 -7.53 -7.93
C THR A 112 5.58 -7.18 -9.32
N VAL A 113 4.34 -7.53 -9.66
CA VAL A 113 3.69 -7.20 -10.96
C VAL A 113 3.53 -5.68 -11.10
N LEU A 114 3.01 -5.02 -10.04
CA LEU A 114 2.88 -3.55 -10.05
C LEU A 114 4.23 -2.85 -10.21
N GLN A 115 5.22 -3.29 -9.46
CA GLN A 115 6.55 -2.71 -9.51
C GLN A 115 7.20 -2.93 -10.88
N GLN A 116 7.09 -4.13 -11.44
CA GLN A 116 7.63 -4.45 -12.76
C GLN A 116 7.00 -3.60 -13.87
N ALA A 117 5.67 -3.44 -13.86
CA ALA A 117 4.98 -2.60 -14.85
C ALA A 117 5.44 -1.12 -14.78
N LEU A 118 5.59 -0.59 -13.56
CA LEU A 118 6.11 0.75 -13.36
C LEU A 118 7.56 0.89 -13.83
N TRP A 119 8.42 -0.09 -13.52
CA TRP A 119 9.82 -0.06 -13.93
C TRP A 119 9.99 -0.08 -15.45
N GLN A 120 9.26 -0.92 -16.17
CA GLN A 120 9.26 -0.93 -17.63
C GLN A 120 8.93 0.45 -18.21
N ALA A 121 7.94 1.14 -17.62
CA ALA A 121 7.58 2.49 -18.05
C ALA A 121 8.64 3.55 -17.68
N LEU A 122 9.29 3.42 -16.52
CA LEU A 122 10.37 4.31 -16.09
C LEU A 122 11.60 4.20 -16.99
N GLU A 123 12.02 2.97 -17.32
CA GLU A 123 13.15 2.69 -18.22
C GLU A 123 12.94 3.28 -19.62
N ALA A 124 11.71 3.22 -20.10
CA ALA A 124 11.35 3.76 -21.41
C ALA A 124 11.21 5.30 -21.44
N HIS A 125 11.14 5.97 -20.27
CA HIS A 125 10.83 7.40 -20.23
C HIS A 125 12.08 8.28 -20.28
N PRO A 126 12.23 9.19 -21.28
CA PRO A 126 13.48 9.93 -21.54
C PRO A 126 13.88 10.93 -20.43
N LYS A 127 12.95 11.31 -19.55
CA LYS A 127 13.20 12.24 -18.43
C LYS A 127 13.47 11.54 -17.11
N VAL A 128 13.50 10.20 -17.09
CA VAL A 128 13.81 9.41 -15.91
C VAL A 128 15.23 8.88 -16.01
N THR A 129 15.95 9.01 -14.92
CA THR A 129 17.28 8.40 -14.75
C THR A 129 17.18 7.43 -13.57
N LEU A 130 17.46 6.15 -13.79
CA LEU A 130 17.52 5.14 -12.73
C LEU A 130 18.96 5.04 -12.21
N ARG A 131 19.11 5.03 -10.88
CA ARG A 131 20.34 4.77 -10.15
C ARG A 131 20.15 3.49 -9.34
N VAL A 132 20.50 2.40 -9.96
CA VAL A 132 20.40 1.05 -9.38
C VAL A 132 21.66 0.24 -9.73
N PRO A 133 22.32 -0.42 -8.78
CA PRO A 133 22.05 -0.34 -7.34
C PRO A 133 22.47 1.02 -6.75
N GLY A 134 21.57 1.66 -6.00
CA GLY A 134 21.80 2.93 -5.33
C GLY A 134 21.34 2.87 -3.87
N SER A 135 22.16 3.30 -2.94
CA SER A 135 21.83 3.37 -1.51
C SER A 135 22.27 4.71 -0.94
N LEU A 136 21.33 5.43 -0.36
CA LEU A 136 21.60 6.72 0.29
C LEU A 136 22.39 6.51 1.58
N ILE A 137 23.48 7.27 1.77
CA ILE A 137 24.28 7.23 3.00
C ILE A 137 24.30 8.58 3.74
N ALA A 138 24.11 9.70 3.03
CA ALA A 138 23.97 11.01 3.63
C ALA A 138 23.05 11.90 2.80
N LEU A 139 22.43 12.87 3.49
CA LEU A 139 21.56 13.87 2.90
C LEU A 139 21.93 15.23 3.52
N HIS A 140 22.31 16.19 2.68
CA HIS A 140 22.70 17.51 3.10
C HIS A 140 21.95 18.58 2.32
N ARG A 141 21.58 19.65 2.99
CA ARG A 141 20.96 20.81 2.36
C ARG A 141 22.02 21.90 2.16
N HIS A 142 22.13 22.37 0.92
CA HIS A 142 23.01 23.48 0.54
C HIS A 142 22.20 24.53 -0.23
N ASP A 143 21.98 25.70 0.37
CA ASP A 143 21.14 26.78 -0.16
C ASP A 143 19.73 26.29 -0.52
N ASP A 144 19.40 26.23 -1.81
CA ASP A 144 18.12 25.78 -2.38
C ASP A 144 18.20 24.39 -3.03
N LEU A 145 19.25 23.62 -2.75
CA LEU A 145 19.47 22.27 -3.26
C LEU A 145 19.66 21.27 -2.13
N GLN A 146 19.25 20.06 -2.41
CA GLN A 146 19.56 18.87 -1.60
C GLN A 146 20.71 18.11 -2.27
N GLU A 147 21.67 17.66 -1.50
CA GLU A 147 22.78 16.82 -1.92
C GLU A 147 22.64 15.44 -1.29
N LEU A 148 22.55 14.42 -2.15
CA LEU A 148 22.42 13.02 -1.76
C LEU A 148 23.74 12.32 -2.03
N GLU A 149 24.37 11.82 -0.99
CA GLU A 149 25.56 10.98 -1.10
C GLU A 149 25.15 9.52 -1.14
N LEU A 150 25.56 8.80 -2.20
CA LEU A 150 25.28 7.37 -2.38
C LEU A 150 26.48 6.52 -1.93
N LYS A 151 26.18 5.30 -1.52
CA LYS A 151 27.21 4.30 -1.26
C LYS A 151 28.05 4.09 -2.53
N GLY A 152 29.35 4.31 -2.42
CA GLY A 152 30.26 4.31 -3.56
C GLY A 152 30.76 5.69 -3.96
N GLY A 153 30.32 6.76 -3.28
CA GLY A 153 30.84 8.12 -3.41
C GLY A 153 30.21 8.95 -4.53
N GLU A 154 29.19 8.44 -5.22
CA GLU A 154 28.41 9.28 -6.16
C GLU A 154 27.58 10.29 -5.36
N VAL A 155 27.58 11.54 -5.84
CA VAL A 155 26.81 12.62 -5.25
C VAL A 155 25.79 13.12 -6.27
N ILE A 156 24.51 13.14 -5.86
CA ILE A 156 23.40 13.64 -6.68
C ILE A 156 22.90 14.94 -6.05
N ARG A 157 22.75 15.99 -6.84
CA ARG A 157 22.16 17.26 -6.43
C ARG A 157 20.78 17.40 -7.05
N ALA A 158 19.78 17.78 -6.23
CA ALA A 158 18.40 17.92 -6.64
C ALA A 158 17.74 19.17 -6.05
N LYS A 159 16.82 19.79 -6.78
CA LYS A 159 15.98 20.88 -6.26
C LYS A 159 14.94 20.39 -5.26
N LEU A 160 14.50 19.14 -5.39
CA LEU A 160 13.58 18.49 -4.47
C LEU A 160 13.98 17.04 -4.27
N VAL A 161 14.05 16.60 -3.03
CA VAL A 161 14.19 15.20 -2.64
C VAL A 161 12.86 14.65 -2.16
N ILE A 162 12.48 13.48 -2.63
CA ILE A 162 11.28 12.80 -2.20
C ILE A 162 11.65 11.43 -1.61
N GLY A 163 11.31 11.23 -0.33
CA GLY A 163 11.44 9.93 0.33
C GLY A 163 10.23 9.06 0.04
N ALA A 164 10.44 7.99 -0.73
CA ALA A 164 9.49 6.93 -1.03
C ALA A 164 10.05 5.55 -0.64
N ASP A 165 10.99 5.53 0.30
CA ASP A 165 11.87 4.44 0.71
C ASP A 165 11.27 3.58 1.86
N GLY A 166 9.94 3.60 1.97
CA GLY A 166 9.19 2.68 2.80
C GLY A 166 9.21 3.02 4.31
N ALA A 167 8.68 2.10 5.09
CA ALA A 167 8.41 2.30 6.52
C ALA A 167 9.66 2.63 7.36
N ASN A 168 10.84 2.17 6.93
CA ASN A 168 12.12 2.44 7.58
C ASN A 168 12.92 3.56 6.89
N SER A 169 12.23 4.50 6.27
CA SER A 169 12.79 5.58 5.45
C SER A 169 14.08 6.18 6.01
N GLN A 170 15.14 6.08 5.22
CA GLN A 170 16.43 6.73 5.50
C GLN A 170 16.34 8.25 5.25
N VAL A 171 15.60 8.66 4.21
CA VAL A 171 15.34 10.07 3.93
C VAL A 171 14.69 10.73 5.13
N ARG A 172 13.65 10.15 5.69
CA ARG A 172 12.98 10.67 6.89
C ARG A 172 13.93 10.80 8.07
N GLN A 173 14.74 9.76 8.32
CA GLN A 173 15.68 9.74 9.44
C GLN A 173 16.78 10.79 9.28
N MET A 174 17.39 10.89 8.10
CA MET A 174 18.44 11.86 7.79
C MET A 174 17.93 13.31 7.81
N ALA A 175 16.67 13.51 7.44
CA ALA A 175 15.99 14.81 7.55
C ALA A 175 15.58 15.16 9.00
N GLY A 176 15.84 14.29 9.98
CA GLY A 176 15.47 14.52 11.38
C GLY A 176 13.96 14.55 11.62
N ILE A 177 13.14 13.98 10.73
CA ILE A 177 11.69 13.96 10.88
C ILE A 177 11.28 12.84 11.83
N GLY A 178 10.76 13.22 12.99
CA GLY A 178 10.22 12.31 13.99
C GLY A 178 8.96 11.60 13.54
N VAL A 179 8.61 10.51 14.23
CA VAL A 179 7.39 9.72 13.98
C VAL A 179 6.64 9.45 15.27
N HIS A 180 5.31 9.46 15.20
CA HIS A 180 4.48 8.73 16.14
C HIS A 180 4.40 7.30 15.68
N ALA A 181 4.92 6.37 16.47
CA ALA A 181 4.96 4.97 16.12
C ALA A 181 4.56 4.08 17.31
N TRP A 182 3.82 3.02 17.02
CA TRP A 182 3.62 1.93 17.96
C TRP A 182 3.48 0.60 17.22
N GLN A 183 3.74 -0.47 17.93
CA GLN A 183 3.56 -1.82 17.45
C GLN A 183 2.24 -2.36 17.99
N TYR A 184 1.43 -2.95 17.10
CA TYR A 184 0.22 -3.67 17.54
C TYR A 184 0.61 -4.95 18.26
N ALA A 185 -0.30 -5.42 19.12
CA ALA A 185 -0.13 -6.69 19.82
C ALA A 185 -0.30 -7.93 18.91
N GLN A 186 -0.41 -7.71 17.59
CA GLN A 186 -0.59 -8.74 16.58
C GLN A 186 0.53 -8.69 15.54
N SER A 187 0.74 -9.83 14.88
CA SER A 187 1.52 -9.98 13.66
C SER A 187 0.62 -10.51 12.54
N CYS A 188 1.06 -10.38 11.32
CA CYS A 188 0.36 -10.85 10.14
C CYS A 188 1.17 -11.96 9.45
N MET A 189 0.49 -13.01 9.01
CA MET A 189 1.03 -14.03 8.12
C MET A 189 0.22 -14.05 6.83
N LEU A 190 0.90 -13.90 5.72
CA LEU A 190 0.33 -14.07 4.38
C LEU A 190 0.66 -15.47 3.90
N ILE A 191 -0.32 -16.16 3.32
CA ILE A 191 -0.18 -17.55 2.87
C ILE A 191 -0.74 -17.66 1.46
N SER A 192 0.11 -17.96 0.49
CA SER A 192 -0.33 -18.29 -0.87
C SER A 192 -0.85 -19.72 -0.90
N VAL A 193 -2.09 -19.88 -1.32
CA VAL A 193 -2.77 -21.18 -1.35
C VAL A 193 -3.34 -21.46 -2.74
N GLN A 194 -3.40 -22.75 -3.08
CA GLN A 194 -4.17 -23.24 -4.21
C GLN A 194 -5.50 -23.77 -3.70
N CYS A 195 -6.59 -23.26 -4.25
CA CYS A 195 -7.95 -23.65 -3.91
C CYS A 195 -8.39 -24.85 -4.78
N GLU A 196 -9.20 -25.74 -4.21
CA GLU A 196 -9.83 -26.83 -4.97
C GLU A 196 -10.84 -26.28 -5.99
N ASN A 197 -11.55 -25.20 -5.65
CA ASN A 197 -12.54 -24.55 -6.48
C ASN A 197 -12.11 -23.14 -6.89
N ASP A 198 -12.77 -22.58 -7.90
CA ASP A 198 -12.59 -21.17 -8.31
C ASP A 198 -12.76 -20.25 -7.09
N PRO A 199 -11.79 -19.37 -6.80
CA PRO A 199 -11.85 -18.41 -5.69
C PRO A 199 -12.91 -17.33 -5.87
N GLY A 200 -13.47 -17.16 -7.07
CA GLY A 200 -14.50 -16.18 -7.40
C GLY A 200 -14.02 -14.73 -7.33
N ASP A 201 -14.96 -13.80 -7.24
CA ASP A 201 -14.73 -12.35 -7.26
C ASP A 201 -15.08 -11.65 -5.93
N SER A 202 -15.19 -12.42 -4.85
CA SER A 202 -15.49 -11.92 -3.51
C SER A 202 -14.28 -12.04 -2.58
N THR A 203 -13.78 -10.91 -2.10
CA THR A 203 -12.82 -10.88 -0.99
C THR A 203 -13.58 -10.82 0.32
N TRP A 204 -13.09 -11.48 1.35
CA TRP A 204 -13.76 -11.47 2.64
C TRP A 204 -12.81 -11.43 3.83
N GLN A 205 -13.33 -10.95 4.95
CA GLN A 205 -12.61 -10.88 6.21
C GLN A 205 -13.53 -11.23 7.37
N GLN A 206 -13.21 -12.28 8.09
CA GLN A 206 -13.86 -12.66 9.34
C GLN A 206 -13.07 -12.07 10.52
N PHE A 207 -13.74 -11.32 11.38
CA PHE A 207 -13.16 -10.87 12.63
C PHE A 207 -13.23 -12.00 13.67
N THR A 208 -12.12 -12.25 14.35
CA THR A 208 -12.04 -13.15 15.48
C THR A 208 -11.35 -12.42 16.65
N PRO A 209 -11.53 -12.87 17.90
CA PRO A 209 -10.88 -12.24 19.06
C PRO A 209 -9.35 -12.20 18.97
N ASP A 210 -8.73 -13.20 18.31
CA ASP A 210 -7.29 -13.31 18.14
C ASP A 210 -6.77 -12.46 16.98
N GLY A 211 -7.67 -12.02 16.09
CA GLY A 211 -7.38 -11.21 14.93
C GLY A 211 -8.15 -11.65 13.69
N PRO A 212 -8.22 -10.82 12.66
CA PRO A 212 -8.93 -11.16 11.43
C PRO A 212 -8.35 -12.37 10.67
N ARG A 213 -9.23 -13.05 9.93
CA ARG A 213 -8.90 -14.04 8.91
C ARG A 213 -9.44 -13.52 7.58
N ALA A 214 -8.57 -13.27 6.61
CA ALA A 214 -9.02 -12.74 5.33
C ALA A 214 -8.64 -13.65 4.16
N PHE A 215 -9.41 -13.52 3.09
CA PHE A 215 -9.27 -14.25 1.85
C PHE A 215 -9.24 -13.25 0.69
N LEU A 216 -8.19 -13.32 -0.12
CA LEU A 216 -7.98 -12.51 -1.29
C LEU A 216 -7.96 -13.43 -2.50
N PRO A 217 -9.00 -13.41 -3.36
CA PRO A 217 -9.03 -14.24 -4.57
C PRO A 217 -7.96 -13.77 -5.56
N LEU A 218 -7.31 -14.71 -6.21
CA LEU A 218 -6.31 -14.47 -7.25
C LEU A 218 -6.70 -15.20 -8.54
N PHE A 219 -5.87 -15.07 -9.55
CA PHE A 219 -6.05 -15.72 -10.85
C PHE A 219 -6.11 -17.25 -10.72
N ASP A 220 -6.72 -17.89 -11.68
CA ASP A 220 -6.95 -19.35 -11.72
C ASP A 220 -7.55 -19.82 -10.38
N ASN A 221 -6.98 -20.85 -9.79
CA ASN A 221 -7.39 -21.36 -8.49
C ASN A 221 -6.51 -20.89 -7.34
N TRP A 222 -5.79 -19.76 -7.49
CA TRP A 222 -4.95 -19.19 -6.45
C TRP A 222 -5.71 -18.24 -5.55
N ALA A 223 -5.31 -18.18 -4.29
CA ALA A 223 -5.74 -17.17 -3.33
C ALA A 223 -4.61 -16.84 -2.34
N SER A 224 -4.74 -15.69 -1.70
CA SER A 224 -3.91 -15.33 -0.55
C SER A 224 -4.77 -15.30 0.71
N LEU A 225 -4.35 -16.05 1.73
CA LEU A 225 -4.93 -15.99 3.05
C LEU A 225 -4.14 -15.00 3.90
N VAL A 226 -4.85 -14.21 4.70
CA VAL A 226 -4.25 -13.27 5.63
C VAL A 226 -4.63 -13.67 7.04
N TRP A 227 -3.65 -14.09 7.82
CA TRP A 227 -3.83 -14.54 9.20
C TRP A 227 -3.23 -13.53 10.18
N TYR A 228 -4.07 -12.85 10.92
CA TYR A 228 -3.64 -11.99 12.02
C TYR A 228 -3.76 -12.73 13.34
N ASP A 229 -2.71 -12.69 14.15
CA ASP A 229 -2.69 -13.33 15.46
C ASP A 229 -1.56 -12.76 16.33
N SER A 230 -1.46 -13.23 17.58
CA SER A 230 -0.35 -12.87 18.46
C SER A 230 1.01 -13.19 17.83
N PRO A 231 2.05 -12.40 18.12
CA PRO A 231 3.39 -12.68 17.57
C PRO A 231 3.92 -14.07 17.92
N VAL A 232 3.50 -14.62 19.07
CA VAL A 232 3.87 -15.98 19.49
C VAL A 232 3.22 -17.01 18.57
N ARG A 233 1.91 -16.86 18.31
CA ARG A 233 1.17 -17.77 17.43
C ARG A 233 1.69 -17.73 15.99
N ILE A 234 1.94 -16.53 15.46
CA ILE A 234 2.48 -16.37 14.11
C ILE A 234 3.85 -17.03 13.97
N ARG A 235 4.74 -16.90 14.97
CA ARG A 235 6.02 -17.64 14.96
C ARG A 235 5.84 -19.15 15.00
N GLN A 236 4.85 -19.66 15.74
CA GLN A 236 4.53 -21.09 15.72
C GLN A 236 4.11 -21.55 14.33
N LEU A 237 3.21 -20.81 13.67
CA LEU A 237 2.74 -21.11 12.32
C LEU A 237 3.89 -21.08 11.29
N GLN A 238 4.81 -20.12 11.40
CA GLN A 238 5.99 -20.02 10.52
C GLN A 238 6.93 -21.23 10.61
N ASN A 239 6.98 -21.88 11.77
CA ASN A 239 7.83 -23.05 12.00
C ASN A 239 7.16 -24.37 11.59
N MET A 240 5.90 -24.35 11.14
CA MET A 240 5.18 -25.53 10.67
C MET A 240 5.56 -25.87 9.23
N ASN A 241 5.58 -27.16 8.91
CA ASN A 241 5.59 -27.57 7.52
C ASN A 241 4.21 -27.32 6.86
N MET A 242 4.15 -27.38 5.53
CA MET A 242 2.93 -27.05 4.79
C MET A 242 1.72 -27.93 5.15
N ALA A 243 1.93 -29.21 5.46
CA ALA A 243 0.85 -30.11 5.88
C ALA A 243 0.27 -29.72 7.26
N GLN A 244 1.15 -29.35 8.20
CA GLN A 244 0.73 -28.84 9.51
C GLN A 244 0.01 -27.50 9.38
N LEU A 245 0.54 -26.61 8.55
CA LEU A 245 -0.10 -25.30 8.28
C LEU A 245 -1.48 -25.47 7.64
N GLN A 246 -1.64 -26.42 6.71
CA GLN A 246 -2.93 -26.75 6.11
C GLN A 246 -3.96 -27.24 7.14
N ALA A 247 -3.55 -28.09 8.08
CA ALA A 247 -4.41 -28.55 9.16
C ALA A 247 -4.86 -27.40 10.06
N GLU A 248 -3.96 -26.44 10.35
CA GLU A 248 -4.29 -25.26 11.13
C GLU A 248 -5.22 -24.30 10.38
N ILE A 249 -5.03 -24.13 9.06
CA ILE A 249 -5.94 -23.36 8.19
C ILE A 249 -7.34 -23.95 8.24
N ALA A 250 -7.48 -25.26 8.02
CA ALA A 250 -8.78 -25.95 8.04
C ALA A 250 -9.50 -25.81 9.38
N LYS A 251 -8.77 -25.67 10.50
CA LYS A 251 -9.32 -25.54 11.84
C LYS A 251 -9.73 -24.08 12.18
N HIS A 252 -9.02 -23.09 11.66
CA HIS A 252 -9.14 -21.69 12.12
C HIS A 252 -9.75 -20.73 11.10
N PHE A 253 -9.89 -21.14 9.85
CA PHE A 253 -10.61 -20.37 8.84
C PHE A 253 -12.07 -20.84 8.74
N PRO A 254 -13.01 -19.97 8.29
CA PRO A 254 -14.40 -20.35 8.14
C PRO A 254 -14.56 -21.45 7.10
N SER A 255 -15.56 -22.34 7.29
CA SER A 255 -15.84 -23.49 6.42
C SER A 255 -16.08 -23.12 4.95
N ARG A 256 -16.52 -21.90 4.67
CA ARG A 256 -16.67 -21.37 3.30
C ARG A 256 -15.36 -21.34 2.50
N LEU A 257 -14.20 -21.38 3.16
CA LEU A 257 -12.90 -21.44 2.48
C LEU A 257 -12.75 -22.71 1.64
N GLY A 258 -13.37 -23.81 2.07
CA GLY A 258 -13.19 -25.11 1.42
C GLY A 258 -11.78 -25.69 1.63
N TYR A 259 -11.42 -26.64 0.77
CA TYR A 259 -10.09 -27.24 0.82
C TYR A 259 -9.08 -26.37 0.08
N VAL A 260 -7.94 -26.11 0.74
CA VAL A 260 -6.83 -25.33 0.18
C VAL A 260 -5.50 -26.01 0.48
N THR A 261 -4.54 -25.85 -0.43
CA THR A 261 -3.16 -26.33 -0.26
C THR A 261 -2.22 -25.14 -0.12
N PRO A 262 -1.60 -24.90 1.05
CA PRO A 262 -0.63 -23.84 1.22
C PRO A 262 0.68 -24.19 0.52
N LEU A 263 1.30 -23.21 -0.15
CA LEU A 263 2.51 -23.40 -0.95
C LEU A 263 3.64 -22.45 -0.56
N ALA A 264 3.32 -21.25 -0.15
CA ALA A 264 4.28 -20.27 0.33
C ALA A 264 3.66 -19.44 1.47
N ALA A 265 4.50 -18.96 2.38
CA ALA A 265 4.05 -18.09 3.45
C ALA A 265 5.14 -17.10 3.86
N GLY A 266 4.69 -15.92 4.32
CA GLY A 266 5.56 -14.88 4.88
C GLY A 266 4.87 -14.17 6.02
N ALA A 267 5.61 -13.77 7.05
CA ALA A 267 5.02 -13.06 8.17
C ALA A 267 5.81 -11.81 8.54
N PHE A 268 5.12 -10.83 9.10
CA PHE A 268 5.70 -9.57 9.53
C PHE A 268 4.95 -8.98 10.72
N PRO A 269 5.64 -8.20 11.57
CA PRO A 269 5.01 -7.48 12.66
C PRO A 269 4.15 -6.35 12.12
N LEU A 270 3.05 -6.07 12.82
CA LEU A 270 2.19 -4.94 12.49
C LEU A 270 2.65 -3.70 13.25
N THR A 271 2.96 -2.66 12.50
CA THR A 271 3.37 -1.37 13.06
C THR A 271 2.54 -0.25 12.47
N ARG A 272 2.22 0.74 13.29
CA ARG A 272 1.72 2.02 12.82
C ARG A 272 2.84 3.05 12.93
N ARG A 273 2.99 3.85 11.89
CA ARG A 273 3.89 5.02 11.90
C ARG A 273 3.18 6.19 11.24
N HIS A 274 3.39 7.38 11.79
CA HIS A 274 2.92 8.63 11.22
C HIS A 274 4.00 9.67 11.42
N ALA A 275 4.57 10.19 10.33
CA ALA A 275 5.59 11.24 10.41
C ALA A 275 4.98 12.52 10.98
N LEU A 276 5.73 13.21 11.85
CA LEU A 276 5.28 14.46 12.49
C LEU A 276 5.09 15.58 11.47
N GLN A 277 5.77 15.48 10.34
CA GLN A 277 5.61 16.35 9.17
C GLN A 277 5.95 15.57 7.91
N TYR A 278 5.28 15.89 6.79
CA TYR A 278 5.52 15.23 5.50
C TYR A 278 6.49 16.02 4.63
N VAL A 279 6.76 17.26 4.97
CA VAL A 279 7.60 18.14 4.17
C VAL A 279 8.55 18.99 5.03
N GLN A 280 9.69 19.29 4.43
CA GLN A 280 10.64 20.33 4.84
C GLN A 280 11.02 21.16 3.61
N PRO A 281 11.81 22.24 3.73
CA PRO A 281 12.34 22.91 2.55
C PRO A 281 13.03 21.91 1.61
N GLU A 282 12.63 21.90 0.33
CA GLU A 282 13.16 21.05 -0.74
C GLU A 282 13.12 19.53 -0.44
N LEU A 283 12.18 19.10 0.45
CA LEU A 283 12.02 17.70 0.82
C LEU A 283 10.56 17.34 1.07
N ALA A 284 10.13 16.19 0.55
CA ALA A 284 8.81 15.60 0.80
C ALA A 284 8.91 14.09 1.09
N LEU A 285 7.94 13.56 1.85
CA LEU A 285 7.76 12.13 2.11
C LEU A 285 6.43 11.67 1.53
N VAL A 286 6.40 10.46 0.96
CA VAL A 286 5.19 9.83 0.41
C VAL A 286 5.08 8.36 0.84
N GLY A 287 3.86 7.84 0.85
CA GLY A 287 3.59 6.44 1.19
C GLY A 287 4.11 6.05 2.58
N ASP A 288 4.64 4.84 2.70
CA ASP A 288 5.09 4.30 3.99
C ASP A 288 6.25 5.11 4.64
N ALA A 289 6.97 5.92 3.87
CA ALA A 289 7.96 6.85 4.43
C ALA A 289 7.31 7.94 5.27
N ALA A 290 6.10 8.38 4.90
CA ALA A 290 5.29 9.35 5.63
C ALA A 290 4.34 8.69 6.65
N HIS A 291 3.70 7.57 6.28
CA HIS A 291 2.68 6.92 7.09
C HIS A 291 2.58 5.42 6.80
N THR A 292 2.67 4.60 7.82
CA THR A 292 2.41 3.17 7.74
C THR A 292 1.13 2.87 8.52
N ILE A 293 0.18 2.19 7.91
CA ILE A 293 -1.11 1.87 8.52
C ILE A 293 -1.21 0.38 8.83
N HIS A 294 -2.19 0.00 9.65
CA HIS A 294 -2.61 -1.39 9.80
C HIS A 294 -3.10 -1.90 8.43
N PRO A 295 -2.60 -3.04 7.92
CA PRO A 295 -2.92 -3.53 6.57
C PRO A 295 -4.34 -4.12 6.44
N LEU A 296 -5.29 -3.74 7.28
CA LEU A 296 -6.69 -4.11 7.12
C LEU A 296 -7.17 -3.75 5.71
N ALA A 297 -7.72 -4.73 5.01
CA ALA A 297 -8.23 -4.61 3.65
C ALA A 297 -7.21 -4.12 2.59
N GLY A 298 -5.90 -4.29 2.81
CA GLY A 298 -4.86 -3.99 1.82
C GLY A 298 -4.74 -2.51 1.41
N GLN A 299 -5.08 -1.57 2.29
CA GLN A 299 -5.18 -0.14 1.96
C GLN A 299 -3.84 0.62 1.88
N GLY A 300 -2.73 0.04 2.32
CA GLY A 300 -1.45 0.77 2.42
C GLY A 300 -1.00 1.43 1.12
N VAL A 301 -0.93 0.67 0.03
CA VAL A 301 -0.50 1.19 -1.27
C VAL A 301 -1.49 2.21 -1.86
N ASN A 302 -2.80 2.03 -1.63
CA ASN A 302 -3.82 2.96 -2.11
C ASN A 302 -3.68 4.35 -1.48
N LEU A 303 -3.32 4.44 -0.19
CA LEU A 303 -3.02 5.71 0.45
C LEU A 303 -1.76 6.35 -0.13
N GLY A 304 -0.73 5.55 -0.42
CA GLY A 304 0.47 6.00 -1.12
C GLY A 304 0.15 6.55 -2.52
N TYR A 305 -0.75 5.93 -3.27
CA TYR A 305 -1.19 6.45 -4.58
C TYR A 305 -2.01 7.74 -4.47
N ARG A 306 -2.78 7.95 -3.39
CA ARG A 306 -3.40 9.25 -3.12
C ARG A 306 -2.36 10.33 -2.80
N ASP A 307 -1.24 9.97 -2.17
CA ASP A 307 -0.12 10.91 -1.97
C ASP A 307 0.54 11.27 -3.30
N VAL A 308 0.73 10.28 -4.19
CA VAL A 308 1.26 10.49 -5.55
C VAL A 308 0.41 11.50 -6.31
N ASP A 309 -0.89 11.26 -6.41
CA ASP A 309 -1.85 12.14 -7.08
C ASP A 309 -1.79 13.56 -6.53
N ALA A 310 -1.86 13.71 -5.19
CA ALA A 310 -1.84 15.00 -4.53
C ALA A 310 -0.52 15.76 -4.73
N LEU A 311 0.62 15.08 -4.69
CA LEU A 311 1.92 15.73 -4.84
C LEU A 311 2.17 16.13 -6.31
N ILE A 312 1.78 15.30 -7.27
CA ILE A 312 1.82 15.66 -8.70
C ILE A 312 1.00 16.92 -8.94
N ASP A 313 -0.26 16.93 -8.50
CA ASP A 313 -1.15 18.10 -8.65
C ASP A 313 -0.50 19.37 -8.09
N VAL A 314 0.05 19.32 -6.88
CA VAL A 314 0.65 20.50 -6.22
C VAL A 314 1.87 21.01 -6.99
N LEU A 315 2.76 20.11 -7.39
CA LEU A 315 4.01 20.51 -8.08
C LEU A 315 3.75 21.01 -9.50
N VAL A 316 2.87 20.33 -10.24
CA VAL A 316 2.50 20.71 -11.61
C VAL A 316 1.80 22.06 -11.63
N ASN A 317 0.82 22.27 -10.75
CA ASN A 317 0.13 23.55 -10.66
C ASN A 317 1.09 24.69 -10.27
N ALA A 318 1.91 24.49 -9.24
CA ALA A 318 2.89 25.50 -8.84
C ALA A 318 3.84 25.87 -9.98
N ARG A 319 4.34 24.87 -10.72
CA ARG A 319 5.21 25.11 -11.89
C ARG A 319 4.48 25.88 -13.00
N SER A 320 3.22 25.54 -13.29
CA SER A 320 2.41 26.21 -14.31
C SER A 320 2.14 27.68 -14.00
N TYR A 321 2.07 28.04 -12.74
CA TYR A 321 1.92 29.42 -12.28
C TYR A 321 3.26 30.16 -12.05
N GLY A 322 4.39 29.54 -12.38
CA GLY A 322 5.71 30.14 -12.21
C GLY A 322 6.16 30.25 -10.74
N GLU A 323 5.54 29.51 -9.82
CA GLU A 323 5.93 29.48 -8.43
C GLU A 323 7.24 28.70 -8.24
N ALA A 324 7.96 28.96 -7.15
CA ALA A 324 9.09 28.14 -6.71
C ALA A 324 8.56 26.79 -6.19
N TRP A 325 8.26 25.87 -7.09
CA TRP A 325 7.51 24.62 -6.87
C TRP A 325 8.14 23.70 -5.81
N ALA A 326 9.46 23.74 -5.62
CA ALA A 326 10.16 22.97 -4.57
C ALA A 326 10.14 23.67 -3.20
N SER A 327 9.63 24.88 -3.10
CA SER A 327 9.64 25.67 -1.87
C SER A 327 8.73 25.08 -0.79
N TYR A 328 9.09 25.31 0.48
CA TYR A 328 8.29 24.85 1.62
C TYR A 328 6.80 25.29 1.58
N PRO A 329 6.45 26.56 1.23
CA PRO A 329 5.04 26.96 1.14
C PRO A 329 4.24 26.14 0.12
N VAL A 330 4.81 25.77 -1.01
CA VAL A 330 4.17 24.92 -2.02
C VAL A 330 4.02 23.49 -1.50
N LEU A 331 5.09 22.89 -1.00
CA LEU A 331 5.07 21.54 -0.43
C LEU A 331 4.10 21.41 0.75
N LYS A 332 3.93 22.50 1.51
CA LYS A 332 2.97 22.54 2.63
C LYS A 332 1.54 22.33 2.19
N ARG A 333 1.15 22.70 0.94
CA ARG A 333 -0.18 22.43 0.37
C ARG A 333 -0.43 20.93 0.26
N TYR A 334 0.57 20.17 -0.18
CA TYR A 334 0.52 18.70 -0.21
C TYR A 334 0.34 18.13 1.21
N GLN A 335 1.18 18.55 2.16
CA GLN A 335 1.06 18.09 3.54
C GLN A 335 -0.33 18.36 4.14
N MET A 336 -0.87 19.56 3.96
CA MET A 336 -2.20 19.93 4.48
C MET A 336 -3.30 19.05 3.88
N ARG A 337 -3.22 18.75 2.57
CA ARG A 337 -4.19 17.91 1.88
C ARG A 337 -4.15 16.46 2.35
N ARG A 338 -2.94 15.91 2.59
CA ARG A 338 -2.77 14.48 2.85
C ARG A 338 -2.71 14.09 4.32
N MET A 339 -2.07 14.90 5.15
CA MET A 339 -1.82 14.53 6.54
C MET A 339 -3.10 14.34 7.34
N ALA A 340 -4.09 15.21 7.15
CA ALA A 340 -5.40 15.09 7.81
C ALA A 340 -6.17 13.85 7.33
N ASP A 341 -6.21 13.59 6.01
CA ASP A 341 -6.89 12.44 5.42
C ASP A 341 -6.25 11.12 5.88
N ASN A 342 -4.92 11.05 5.84
CA ASN A 342 -4.17 9.88 6.31
C ASN A 342 -4.37 9.64 7.83
N PHE A 343 -4.42 10.72 8.63
CA PHE A 343 -4.70 10.59 10.06
C PHE A 343 -6.11 10.06 10.36
N ILE A 344 -7.12 10.53 9.61
CA ILE A 344 -8.51 10.05 9.74
C ILE A 344 -8.57 8.56 9.36
N MET A 345 -7.96 8.17 8.25
CA MET A 345 -7.94 6.77 7.81
C MET A 345 -7.24 5.87 8.83
N GLN A 346 -6.08 6.28 9.32
CA GLN A 346 -5.35 5.54 10.35
C GLN A 346 -6.19 5.40 11.63
N SER A 347 -6.80 6.49 12.10
CA SER A 347 -7.63 6.49 13.30
C SER A 347 -8.86 5.59 13.15
N GLY A 348 -9.46 5.57 11.96
CA GLY A 348 -10.53 4.64 11.62
C GLY A 348 -10.07 3.17 11.72
N MET A 349 -8.91 2.83 11.16
CA MET A 349 -8.35 1.48 11.25
C MET A 349 -7.99 1.09 12.69
N ASP A 350 -7.46 2.03 13.49
CA ASP A 350 -7.18 1.80 14.90
C ASP A 350 -8.45 1.55 15.72
N LEU A 351 -9.53 2.28 15.43
CA LEU A 351 -10.83 2.08 16.07
C LEU A 351 -11.40 0.69 15.73
N PHE A 352 -11.30 0.27 14.47
CA PHE A 352 -11.67 -1.09 14.07
C PHE A 352 -10.81 -2.13 14.78
N TYR A 353 -9.50 -1.95 14.80
CA TYR A 353 -8.60 -2.84 15.52
C TYR A 353 -8.99 -2.94 17.00
N ALA A 354 -9.11 -1.82 17.72
CA ALA A 354 -9.47 -1.80 19.14
C ALA A 354 -10.86 -2.39 19.38
N GLY A 355 -11.81 -2.12 18.48
CA GLY A 355 -13.18 -2.63 18.57
C GLY A 355 -13.29 -4.14 18.42
N PHE A 356 -12.47 -4.75 17.55
CA PHE A 356 -12.59 -6.17 17.19
C PHE A 356 -11.52 -7.08 17.83
N SER A 357 -10.45 -6.51 18.43
CA SER A 357 -9.36 -7.27 19.06
C SER A 357 -9.58 -7.56 20.55
N ASN A 358 -10.82 -7.83 20.95
CA ASN A 358 -11.13 -8.18 22.34
C ASN A 358 -12.27 -9.21 22.40
N ASN A 359 -12.37 -9.92 23.52
CA ASN A 359 -13.39 -10.94 23.74
C ASN A 359 -14.39 -10.57 24.86
N LEU A 360 -14.56 -9.27 25.14
CA LEU A 360 -15.49 -8.80 26.18
C LEU A 360 -16.94 -8.95 25.67
N PRO A 361 -17.80 -9.79 26.33
CA PRO A 361 -19.12 -10.10 25.83
C PRO A 361 -20.02 -8.88 25.55
N PRO A 362 -20.05 -7.81 26.37
CA PRO A 362 -20.85 -6.64 26.07
C PRO A 362 -20.39 -5.90 24.83
N LEU A 363 -19.06 -5.73 24.64
CA LEU A 363 -18.51 -5.07 23.46
C LEU A 363 -18.73 -5.91 22.20
N ARG A 364 -18.63 -7.24 22.33
CA ARG A 364 -18.90 -8.17 21.24
C ARG A 364 -20.34 -8.05 20.75
N PHE A 365 -21.30 -7.95 21.66
CA PHE A 365 -22.70 -7.73 21.30
C PHE A 365 -22.91 -6.38 20.59
N VAL A 366 -22.38 -5.28 21.17
CA VAL A 366 -22.53 -3.93 20.61
C VAL A 366 -21.91 -3.81 19.21
N ARG A 367 -20.71 -4.37 18.96
CA ARG A 367 -20.07 -4.28 17.66
C ARG A 367 -20.78 -5.12 16.58
N ASN A 368 -21.33 -6.30 16.94
CA ASN A 368 -22.12 -7.08 16.01
C ASN A 368 -23.45 -6.39 15.69
N LEU A 369 -24.09 -5.75 16.66
CA LEU A 369 -25.26 -4.91 16.42
C LEU A 369 -24.88 -3.72 15.51
N GLY A 370 -23.67 -3.13 15.70
CA GLY A 370 -23.12 -2.10 14.83
C GLY A 370 -22.91 -2.57 13.39
N LEU A 371 -22.40 -3.79 13.16
CA LEU A 371 -22.28 -4.38 11.82
C LEU A 371 -23.66 -4.58 11.17
N MET A 372 -24.64 -5.11 11.92
CA MET A 372 -26.02 -5.27 11.40
C MET A 372 -26.66 -3.93 11.04
N ALA A 373 -26.41 -2.88 11.83
CA ALA A 373 -26.86 -1.53 11.53
C ALA A 373 -26.15 -0.94 10.31
N ALA A 374 -24.83 -1.17 10.19
CA ALA A 374 -24.03 -0.71 9.05
C ALA A 374 -24.51 -1.35 7.73
N GLU A 375 -24.89 -2.64 7.72
CA GLU A 375 -25.46 -3.28 6.53
C GLU A 375 -26.72 -2.58 6.05
N ARG A 376 -27.55 -2.10 7.00
CA ARG A 376 -28.81 -1.39 6.71
C ARG A 376 -28.65 0.12 6.50
N ALA A 377 -27.46 0.66 6.66
CA ALA A 377 -27.21 2.11 6.66
C ALA A 377 -27.29 2.77 5.27
N GLY A 378 -27.58 2.02 4.21
CA GLY A 378 -27.88 2.51 2.86
C GLY A 378 -26.89 3.58 2.34
N VAL A 379 -27.25 4.87 2.42
CA VAL A 379 -26.42 5.98 1.92
C VAL A 379 -25.09 6.08 2.66
N LEU A 380 -25.08 5.93 3.98
CA LEU A 380 -23.85 6.03 4.78
C LEU A 380 -22.90 4.88 4.46
N LYS A 381 -23.39 3.66 4.27
CA LYS A 381 -22.62 2.51 3.83
C LYS A 381 -21.95 2.80 2.47
N ARG A 382 -22.70 3.34 1.50
CA ARG A 382 -22.15 3.72 0.19
C ARG A 382 -21.11 4.83 0.28
N GLN A 383 -21.29 5.84 1.13
CA GLN A 383 -20.30 6.89 1.34
C GLN A 383 -19.01 6.34 1.96
N ALA A 384 -19.13 5.46 2.95
CA ALA A 384 -17.98 4.78 3.56
C ALA A 384 -17.21 3.95 2.53
N LEU A 385 -17.92 3.21 1.67
CA LEU A 385 -17.31 2.45 0.58
C LEU A 385 -16.60 3.36 -0.42
N LYS A 386 -17.24 4.46 -0.87
CA LYS A 386 -16.60 5.46 -1.75
C LYS A 386 -15.32 5.99 -1.15
N TYR A 387 -15.36 6.42 0.10
CA TYR A 387 -14.18 6.93 0.80
C TYR A 387 -13.06 5.88 0.88
N ALA A 388 -13.39 4.62 1.19
CA ALA A 388 -12.42 3.53 1.20
C ALA A 388 -11.79 3.28 -0.17
N LEU A 389 -12.56 3.38 -1.25
CA LEU A 389 -12.10 3.23 -2.64
C LEU A 389 -11.35 4.46 -3.17
N GLY A 390 -11.41 5.60 -2.47
CA GLY A 390 -10.80 6.87 -2.90
C GLY A 390 -11.61 7.64 -3.95
N LEU A 391 -12.93 7.42 -3.99
CA LEU A 391 -13.88 8.01 -4.94
C LEU A 391 -14.65 9.19 -4.34
#